data_e550db7d1ee239afc15a697c3485c13b
#
_entry.id   e550db7d1ee239afc15a697c3485c13b
#
_cell.length_a   1.000
_cell.length_b   1.000
_cell.length_c   1.000
_cell.angle_alpha   90.00
_cell.angle_beta   90.00
_cell.angle_gamma   90.00
#
_symmetry.space_group_name_H-M   'P 1'
#
loop_
_entity.id
_entity.type
_entity.pdbx_description
1 polymer ?
#
loop_
_entity_poly.entity_id
_entity_poly.type
_entity_poly.pdbx_seq_one_letter_code
_entity_poly.pdbx_strand_id
1 'polypeptide(L)'
;MHGVKRLFGWMIPRFDPERYQVSLVSLRRRDLSEETLDALGIDITYLEKGRFDPSTLPALLRIIDARRVDVLHLHGYGATTFGRLAAARRRLPVVLHEHANLTSTPWFQKVADRLLEPFTDVALAVSESTARFVIDARLVRPERVKVVYLGAPLDEFSQPRPADDRAATRAALGAADDDFIVGSVTRLHDSKGNEYLVRAARLVLDERPHARFVVYGEGPLRESLEALAAELGVTHRFSFAGFVKDVPAALWAFDLSVFPSLWEGTPLTVFEAMATSRPIVATDADGLSEVLRHNENALVVPRRDAPALARAIVEAIDDPAARARLAAGARRTADAFDIGAFVRKMERLYDVLVRESRPRRRDVAGLADLAFLTDKATV
;
A
#
# COMPACT_ATOMS: atom_id res chain seq x y z
N MET A 1 -2.42 -10.31 -4.15
CA MET A 1 -2.93 -9.12 -4.88
C MET A 1 -1.97 -7.95 -4.68
N HIS A 2 -1.69 -7.16 -5.73
CA HIS A 2 -0.87 -5.95 -5.58
C HIS A 2 -1.64 -4.89 -4.78
N GLY A 3 -0.95 -4.14 -3.90
CA GLY A 3 -1.59 -3.14 -3.03
C GLY A 3 -2.45 -2.12 -3.77
N VAL A 4 -2.02 -1.68 -4.97
CA VAL A 4 -2.80 -0.73 -5.80
C VAL A 4 -4.14 -1.32 -6.25
N LYS A 5 -4.20 -2.60 -6.59
CA LYS A 5 -5.46 -3.26 -6.99
C LYS A 5 -6.42 -3.38 -5.80
N ARG A 6 -5.90 -3.65 -4.60
CA ARG A 6 -6.71 -3.63 -3.38
C ARG A 6 -7.27 -2.23 -3.12
N LEU A 7 -6.45 -1.20 -3.29
CA LEU A 7 -6.90 0.19 -3.17
C LEU A 7 -8.06 0.48 -4.15
N PHE A 8 -7.98 0.05 -5.41
CA PHE A 8 -9.08 0.23 -6.36
C PHE A 8 -10.36 -0.48 -5.91
N GLY A 9 -10.25 -1.72 -5.41
CA GLY A 9 -11.40 -2.46 -4.87
C GLY A 9 -12.05 -1.78 -3.68
N TRP A 10 -11.29 -1.04 -2.87
CA TRP A 10 -11.85 -0.27 -1.75
C TRP A 10 -12.34 1.11 -2.17
N MET A 11 -11.62 1.79 -3.03
CA MET A 11 -11.89 3.18 -3.38
C MET A 11 -13.06 3.32 -4.37
N ILE A 12 -13.05 2.53 -5.47
CA ILE A 12 -14.01 2.74 -6.57
C ILE A 12 -15.46 2.57 -6.14
N PRO A 13 -15.85 1.52 -5.38
CA PRO A 13 -17.25 1.36 -4.93
C PRO A 13 -17.72 2.42 -3.93
N ARG A 14 -16.81 3.24 -3.37
CA ARG A 14 -17.11 4.26 -2.36
C ARG A 14 -17.26 5.68 -2.92
N PHE A 15 -17.01 5.87 -4.22
CA PHE A 15 -17.38 7.13 -4.86
C PHE A 15 -18.89 7.31 -4.92
N ASP A 16 -19.36 8.54 -4.79
CA ASP A 16 -20.76 8.88 -4.98
C ASP A 16 -21.21 8.59 -6.43
N PRO A 17 -22.02 7.56 -6.68
CA PRO A 17 -22.38 7.14 -8.03
C PRO A 17 -23.30 8.15 -8.78
N GLU A 18 -23.95 9.07 -8.08
CA GLU A 18 -24.76 10.13 -8.70
C GLU A 18 -23.87 11.24 -9.28
N ARG A 19 -22.63 11.37 -8.78
CA ARG A 19 -21.68 12.42 -9.18
C ARG A 19 -20.50 11.91 -9.99
N TYR A 20 -20.08 10.68 -9.76
CA TYR A 20 -18.85 10.13 -10.35
C TYR A 20 -19.09 8.80 -11.04
N GLN A 21 -18.83 8.76 -12.32
CA GLN A 21 -18.76 7.51 -13.09
C GLN A 21 -17.29 7.12 -13.23
N VAL A 22 -16.83 6.22 -12.34
CA VAL A 22 -15.44 5.78 -12.32
C VAL A 22 -15.28 4.53 -13.18
N SER A 23 -14.31 4.53 -14.09
CA SER A 23 -13.93 3.36 -14.87
C SER A 23 -12.42 3.14 -14.84
N LEU A 24 -12.01 1.89 -14.84
CA LEU A 24 -10.61 1.49 -14.81
C LEU A 24 -10.15 1.02 -16.19
N VAL A 25 -8.99 1.50 -16.65
CA VAL A 25 -8.35 1.02 -17.88
C VAL A 25 -7.01 0.41 -17.53
N SER A 26 -6.88 -0.90 -17.74
CA SER A 26 -5.59 -1.61 -17.64
C SER A 26 -4.92 -1.64 -19.01
N LEU A 27 -3.66 -1.16 -19.09
CA LEU A 27 -2.89 -1.23 -20.32
C LEU A 27 -2.42 -2.66 -20.64
N ARG A 28 -2.34 -3.52 -19.62
CA ARG A 28 -1.83 -4.88 -19.70
C ARG A 28 -2.95 -5.89 -19.90
N ARG A 29 -2.55 -7.16 -20.07
CA ARG A 29 -3.47 -8.30 -20.05
C ARG A 29 -4.01 -8.50 -18.64
N ARG A 30 -5.22 -9.05 -18.57
CA ARG A 30 -5.82 -9.53 -17.33
C ARG A 30 -4.91 -10.54 -16.63
N ASP A 31 -4.80 -10.44 -15.32
CA ASP A 31 -4.15 -11.43 -14.48
C ASP A 31 -5.11 -11.94 -13.38
N LEU A 32 -4.78 -13.10 -12.78
CA LEU A 32 -5.61 -13.75 -11.76
C LEU A 32 -5.92 -12.86 -10.54
N SER A 33 -5.10 -11.82 -10.28
CA SER A 33 -5.32 -10.92 -9.14
C SER A 33 -6.47 -9.92 -9.38
N GLU A 34 -7.08 -9.91 -10.56
CA GLU A 34 -8.15 -8.99 -10.95
C GLU A 34 -9.55 -9.58 -10.78
N GLU A 35 -9.65 -10.91 -10.52
CA GLU A 35 -10.94 -11.56 -10.23
C GLU A 35 -11.70 -10.90 -9.09
N THR A 36 -11.00 -10.36 -8.10
CA THR A 36 -11.61 -9.66 -6.97
C THR A 36 -12.26 -8.34 -7.41
N LEU A 37 -11.65 -7.62 -8.37
CA LEU A 37 -12.20 -6.35 -8.88
C LEU A 37 -13.45 -6.61 -9.73
N ASP A 38 -13.43 -7.67 -10.54
CA ASP A 38 -14.58 -8.08 -11.34
C ASP A 38 -15.77 -8.47 -10.44
N ALA A 39 -15.49 -9.20 -9.34
CA ALA A 39 -16.52 -9.57 -8.36
C ALA A 39 -17.19 -8.37 -7.67
N LEU A 40 -16.49 -7.22 -7.62
CA LEU A 40 -17.04 -5.96 -7.11
C LEU A 40 -17.81 -5.14 -8.16
N GLY A 41 -17.97 -5.66 -9.37
CA GLY A 41 -18.68 -4.98 -10.46
C GLY A 41 -17.96 -3.73 -11.00
N ILE A 42 -16.65 -3.63 -10.82
CA ILE A 42 -15.86 -2.50 -11.31
C ILE A 42 -15.72 -2.59 -12.82
N ASP A 43 -16.08 -1.51 -13.54
CA ASP A 43 -15.91 -1.41 -15.00
C ASP A 43 -14.43 -1.34 -15.37
N ILE A 44 -13.88 -2.46 -15.84
CA ILE A 44 -12.47 -2.57 -16.24
C ILE A 44 -12.35 -2.86 -17.72
N THR A 45 -11.61 -2.02 -18.44
CA THR A 45 -11.24 -2.25 -19.84
C THR A 45 -9.77 -2.66 -19.93
N TYR A 46 -9.49 -3.81 -20.53
CA TYR A 46 -8.13 -4.30 -20.79
C TYR A 46 -7.72 -3.97 -22.21
N LEU A 47 -6.61 -3.22 -22.37
CA LEU A 47 -6.08 -2.88 -23.70
C LEU A 47 -5.16 -3.95 -24.26
N GLU A 48 -4.65 -4.84 -23.42
CA GLU A 48 -3.72 -5.92 -23.77
C GLU A 48 -2.48 -5.45 -24.56
N LYS A 49 -1.95 -4.29 -24.20
CA LYS A 49 -0.83 -3.65 -24.90
C LYS A 49 0.52 -3.98 -24.26
N GLY A 50 1.54 -4.07 -25.10
CA GLY A 50 2.92 -4.13 -24.66
C GLY A 50 3.38 -2.81 -24.02
N ARG A 51 4.51 -2.87 -23.30
CA ARG A 51 5.03 -1.74 -22.51
C ARG A 51 5.24 -0.45 -23.31
N PHE A 52 5.61 -0.58 -24.59
CA PHE A 52 5.92 0.54 -25.48
C PHE A 52 5.10 0.52 -26.76
N ASP A 53 3.97 -0.18 -26.78
CA ASP A 53 3.10 -0.29 -27.96
C ASP A 53 2.46 1.07 -28.29
N PRO A 54 2.81 1.69 -29.42
CA PRO A 54 2.30 3.01 -29.79
C PRO A 54 0.78 3.02 -30.05
N SER A 55 0.18 1.85 -30.35
CA SER A 55 -1.26 1.71 -30.53
C SER A 55 -2.06 1.90 -29.25
N THR A 56 -1.38 1.96 -28.09
CA THR A 56 -1.98 2.29 -26.78
C THR A 56 -2.62 3.67 -26.80
N LEU A 57 -1.96 4.67 -27.41
CA LEU A 57 -2.47 6.03 -27.43
C LEU A 57 -3.79 6.17 -28.20
N PRO A 58 -3.94 5.71 -29.46
CA PRO A 58 -5.24 5.78 -30.15
C PRO A 58 -6.33 4.93 -29.47
N ALA A 59 -5.97 3.83 -28.80
CA ALA A 59 -6.92 3.05 -28.02
C ALA A 59 -7.44 3.84 -26.81
N LEU A 60 -6.55 4.49 -26.06
CA LEU A 60 -6.94 5.36 -24.95
C LEU A 60 -7.81 6.53 -25.41
N LEU A 61 -7.44 7.20 -26.50
CA LEU A 61 -8.23 8.32 -27.03
C LEU A 61 -9.66 7.89 -27.38
N ARG A 62 -9.84 6.72 -27.99
CA ARG A 62 -11.18 6.18 -28.29
C ARG A 62 -12.01 5.95 -27.01
N ILE A 63 -11.42 5.42 -25.95
CA ILE A 63 -12.12 5.21 -24.68
C ILE A 63 -12.47 6.56 -24.03
N ILE A 64 -11.53 7.50 -24.00
CA ILE A 64 -11.74 8.85 -23.46
C ILE A 64 -12.92 9.52 -24.17
N ASP A 65 -12.95 9.47 -25.48
CA ASP A 65 -14.01 10.08 -26.29
C ASP A 65 -15.37 9.38 -26.08
N ALA A 66 -15.38 8.04 -26.13
CA ALA A 66 -16.60 7.24 -25.95
C ALA A 66 -17.24 7.41 -24.57
N ARG A 67 -16.42 7.52 -23.52
CA ARG A 67 -16.88 7.67 -22.13
C ARG A 67 -17.00 9.12 -21.68
N ARG A 68 -16.66 10.08 -22.54
CA ARG A 68 -16.64 11.52 -22.23
C ARG A 68 -15.93 11.84 -20.92
N VAL A 69 -14.68 11.33 -20.82
CA VAL A 69 -13.88 11.42 -19.58
C VAL A 69 -13.54 12.89 -19.27
N ASP A 70 -13.75 13.29 -18.01
CA ASP A 70 -13.44 14.64 -17.52
C ASP A 70 -12.07 14.74 -16.84
N VAL A 71 -11.58 13.66 -16.19
CA VAL A 71 -10.31 13.62 -15.43
C VAL A 71 -9.60 12.31 -15.70
N LEU A 72 -8.28 12.35 -15.86
CA LEU A 72 -7.42 11.16 -15.92
C LEU A 72 -6.64 11.01 -14.62
N HIS A 73 -6.87 9.92 -13.89
CA HIS A 73 -6.08 9.53 -12.72
C HIS A 73 -5.16 8.37 -13.09
N LEU A 74 -3.85 8.60 -13.08
CA LEU A 74 -2.85 7.74 -13.69
C LEU A 74 -1.99 7.04 -12.64
N HIS A 75 -1.93 5.70 -12.71
CA HIS A 75 -1.18 4.87 -11.79
C HIS A 75 -0.13 4.05 -12.54
N GLY A 76 1.13 4.20 -12.15
CA GLY A 76 2.27 3.46 -12.73
C GLY A 76 2.75 4.01 -14.07
N TYR A 77 3.99 3.64 -14.41
CA TYR A 77 4.78 4.30 -15.47
C TYR A 77 4.12 4.30 -16.86
N GLY A 78 3.63 3.15 -17.33
CA GLY A 78 2.99 3.08 -18.66
C GLY A 78 1.75 3.96 -18.76
N ALA A 79 0.90 3.92 -17.73
CA ALA A 79 -0.30 4.75 -17.65
C ALA A 79 0.05 6.24 -17.58
N THR A 80 1.06 6.62 -16.78
CA THR A 80 1.48 8.03 -16.69
C THR A 80 2.06 8.56 -17.98
N THR A 81 2.73 7.74 -18.78
CA THR A 81 3.27 8.17 -20.09
C THR A 81 2.15 8.34 -21.12
N PHE A 82 1.39 7.29 -21.42
CA PHE A 82 0.34 7.33 -22.43
C PHE A 82 -0.86 8.18 -22.01
N GLY A 83 -1.18 8.20 -20.73
CA GLY A 83 -2.26 9.03 -20.18
C GLY A 83 -1.97 10.52 -20.33
N ARG A 84 -0.75 10.99 -20.02
CA ARG A 84 -0.36 12.41 -20.24
C ARG A 84 -0.36 12.79 -21.73
N LEU A 85 0.07 11.89 -22.63
CA LEU A 85 -0.04 12.11 -24.07
C LEU A 85 -1.50 12.21 -24.54
N ALA A 86 -2.38 11.38 -24.01
CA ALA A 86 -3.81 11.43 -24.34
C ALA A 86 -4.45 12.71 -23.76
N ALA A 87 -4.14 13.06 -22.53
CA ALA A 87 -4.58 14.30 -21.88
C ALA A 87 -4.16 15.55 -22.65
N ALA A 88 -2.91 15.59 -23.13
CA ALA A 88 -2.41 16.69 -23.97
C ALA A 88 -3.25 16.90 -25.23
N ARG A 89 -3.73 15.80 -25.85
CA ARG A 89 -4.58 15.85 -27.05
C ARG A 89 -6.03 16.21 -26.78
N ARG A 90 -6.54 15.93 -25.60
CA ARG A 90 -7.95 16.20 -25.21
C ARG A 90 -8.09 17.36 -24.23
N ARG A 91 -6.97 17.94 -23.78
CA ARG A 91 -6.92 19.02 -22.79
C ARG A 91 -7.59 18.63 -21.46
N LEU A 92 -7.41 17.37 -21.06
CA LEU A 92 -7.95 16.85 -19.80
C LEU A 92 -7.00 17.12 -18.64
N PRO A 93 -7.52 17.35 -17.43
CA PRO A 93 -6.73 17.38 -16.23
C PRO A 93 -6.18 16.00 -15.88
N VAL A 94 -4.98 16.00 -15.32
CA VAL A 94 -4.21 14.79 -14.99
C VAL A 94 -3.81 14.77 -13.54
N VAL A 95 -4.19 13.70 -12.85
CA VAL A 95 -3.63 13.31 -11.56
C VAL A 95 -2.62 12.17 -11.81
N LEU A 96 -1.36 12.39 -11.48
CA LEU A 96 -0.34 11.34 -11.43
C LEU A 96 -0.30 10.80 -9.99
N HIS A 97 -0.43 9.49 -9.79
CA HIS A 97 -0.40 8.89 -8.44
C HIS A 97 0.71 7.85 -8.34
N GLU A 98 1.73 8.16 -7.53
CA GLU A 98 2.88 7.30 -7.32
C GLU A 98 2.75 6.53 -5.99
N HIS A 99 2.97 5.21 -6.05
CA HIS A 99 2.75 4.30 -4.94
C HIS A 99 4.01 3.67 -4.37
N ALA A 100 5.14 3.85 -5.03
CA ALA A 100 6.39 3.23 -4.61
C ALA A 100 7.60 3.98 -5.13
N ASN A 101 8.68 3.92 -4.38
CA ASN A 101 9.98 4.42 -4.80
C ASN A 101 10.68 3.35 -5.64
N LEU A 102 11.06 3.68 -6.87
CA LEU A 102 11.88 2.81 -7.69
C LEU A 102 13.34 3.04 -7.35
N THR A 103 14.10 1.97 -7.23
CA THR A 103 15.54 2.04 -6.93
C THR A 103 16.38 2.61 -8.09
N SER A 104 15.85 2.51 -9.32
CA SER A 104 16.48 3.11 -10.50
C SER A 104 15.44 3.53 -11.52
N THR A 105 15.64 4.69 -12.15
CA THR A 105 14.83 5.19 -13.26
C THR A 105 15.68 5.24 -14.52
N PRO A 106 15.36 4.47 -15.58
CA PRO A 106 16.09 4.50 -16.85
C PRO A 106 16.14 5.92 -17.43
N TRP A 107 17.24 6.27 -18.10
CA TRP A 107 17.42 7.61 -18.64
C TRP A 107 16.32 8.05 -19.63
N PHE A 108 15.84 7.13 -20.50
CA PHE A 108 14.76 7.42 -21.44
C PHE A 108 13.44 7.74 -20.72
N GLN A 109 13.23 7.15 -19.56
CA GLN A 109 12.07 7.44 -18.72
C GLN A 109 12.17 8.85 -18.14
N LYS A 110 13.35 9.27 -17.68
CA LYS A 110 13.58 10.64 -17.20
C LYS A 110 13.33 11.67 -18.30
N VAL A 111 13.79 11.39 -19.54
CA VAL A 111 13.52 12.24 -20.69
C VAL A 111 12.01 12.34 -20.97
N ALA A 112 11.31 11.21 -21.00
CA ALA A 112 9.86 11.20 -21.20
C ALA A 112 9.12 11.95 -20.06
N ASP A 113 9.52 11.76 -18.82
CA ASP A 113 8.91 12.46 -17.69
C ASP A 113 9.15 13.97 -17.77
N ARG A 114 10.36 14.40 -18.16
CA ARG A 114 10.68 15.83 -18.36
C ARG A 114 9.83 16.49 -19.46
N LEU A 115 9.65 15.80 -20.58
CA LEU A 115 8.84 16.30 -21.70
C LEU A 115 7.34 16.31 -21.39
N LEU A 116 6.88 15.39 -20.55
CA LEU A 116 5.47 15.24 -20.21
C LEU A 116 5.08 15.94 -18.90
N GLU A 117 6.02 16.51 -18.15
CA GLU A 117 5.75 17.23 -16.90
C GLU A 117 4.71 18.35 -17.07
N PRO A 118 4.73 19.17 -18.15
CA PRO A 118 3.73 20.23 -18.34
C PRO A 118 2.28 19.74 -18.41
N PHE A 119 2.08 18.46 -18.69
CA PHE A 119 0.77 17.80 -18.76
C PHE A 119 0.40 17.06 -17.47
N THR A 120 1.06 17.37 -16.36
CA THR A 120 0.71 16.89 -15.01
C THR A 120 0.11 18.06 -14.25
N ASP A 121 -1.16 18.01 -13.89
CA ASP A 121 -1.78 19.07 -13.11
C ASP A 121 -1.46 18.89 -11.61
N VAL A 122 -1.60 17.67 -11.10
CA VAL A 122 -1.26 17.30 -9.71
C VAL A 122 -0.56 15.95 -9.70
N ALA A 123 0.45 15.81 -8.86
CA ALA A 123 1.08 14.53 -8.56
C ALA A 123 0.84 14.17 -7.09
N LEU A 124 0.18 13.04 -6.85
CA LEU A 124 -0.04 12.49 -5.53
C LEU A 124 1.07 11.49 -5.21
N ALA A 125 1.64 11.64 -4.04
CA ALA A 125 2.62 10.72 -3.48
C ALA A 125 2.06 10.12 -2.18
N VAL A 126 2.18 8.82 -2.02
CA VAL A 126 1.61 8.11 -0.87
C VAL A 126 2.39 8.30 0.44
N SER A 127 3.54 8.98 0.38
CA SER A 127 4.41 9.30 1.52
C SER A 127 5.36 10.45 1.18
N GLU A 128 5.99 11.06 2.17
CA GLU A 128 7.01 12.09 1.98
C GLU A 128 8.23 11.55 1.21
N SER A 129 8.61 10.30 1.47
CA SER A 129 9.69 9.64 0.72
C SER A 129 9.32 9.45 -0.75
N THR A 130 8.05 9.11 -1.03
CA THR A 130 7.54 9.00 -2.41
C THR A 130 7.44 10.38 -3.06
N ALA A 131 7.10 11.43 -2.31
CA ALA A 131 7.10 12.80 -2.85
C ALA A 131 8.50 13.23 -3.31
N ARG A 132 9.53 12.96 -2.51
CA ARG A 132 10.93 13.19 -2.94
C ARG A 132 11.26 12.42 -4.23
N PHE A 133 10.88 11.15 -4.31
CA PHE A 133 11.06 10.36 -5.55
C PHE A 133 10.34 10.99 -6.75
N VAL A 134 9.11 11.49 -6.58
CA VAL A 134 8.35 12.15 -7.65
C VAL A 134 9.04 13.44 -8.11
N ILE A 135 9.59 14.22 -7.20
CA ILE A 135 10.32 15.45 -7.51
C ILE A 135 11.65 15.12 -8.22
N ASP A 136 12.47 14.25 -7.63
CA ASP A 136 13.85 14.04 -8.04
C ASP A 136 14.00 13.09 -9.23
N ALA A 137 13.19 12.03 -9.27
CA ALA A 137 13.29 10.97 -10.27
C ALA A 137 12.25 11.08 -11.39
N ARG A 138 11.03 11.57 -11.09
CA ARG A 138 9.96 11.79 -12.07
C ARG A 138 9.94 13.24 -12.58
N LEU A 139 10.79 14.09 -12.03
CA LEU A 139 11.01 15.48 -12.43
C LEU A 139 9.72 16.32 -12.47
N VAL A 140 8.80 16.04 -11.57
CA VAL A 140 7.59 16.84 -11.35
C VAL A 140 7.94 18.04 -10.47
N ARG A 141 7.46 19.22 -10.84
CA ARG A 141 7.70 20.43 -10.05
C ARG A 141 7.14 20.30 -8.63
N PRO A 142 7.91 20.72 -7.59
CA PRO A 142 7.52 20.54 -6.18
C PRO A 142 6.13 21.09 -5.83
N GLU A 143 5.75 22.22 -6.40
CA GLU A 143 4.44 22.85 -6.14
C GLU A 143 3.25 22.01 -6.59
N ARG A 144 3.45 21.09 -7.55
CA ARG A 144 2.42 20.16 -8.04
C ARG A 144 2.36 18.86 -7.25
N VAL A 145 3.36 18.58 -6.41
CA VAL A 145 3.41 17.35 -5.61
C VAL A 145 2.66 17.54 -4.29
N LYS A 146 1.76 16.62 -3.99
CA LYS A 146 1.00 16.58 -2.75
C LYS A 146 1.15 15.20 -2.11
N VAL A 147 1.44 15.17 -0.82
CA VAL A 147 1.45 13.91 -0.06
C VAL A 147 0.04 13.59 0.38
N VAL A 148 -0.45 12.43 -0.04
CA VAL A 148 -1.77 11.92 0.34
C VAL A 148 -1.61 10.47 0.75
N TYR A 149 -1.62 10.22 2.06
CA TYR A 149 -1.57 8.85 2.58
C TYR A 149 -2.80 8.08 2.14
N LEU A 150 -2.59 6.79 1.83
CA LEU A 150 -3.68 5.89 1.44
C LEU A 150 -4.59 5.60 2.64
N GLY A 151 -5.79 5.10 2.36
CA GLY A 151 -6.73 4.62 3.36
C GLY A 151 -6.99 3.12 3.27
N ALA A 152 -7.47 2.55 4.37
CA ALA A 152 -7.97 1.19 4.45
C ALA A 152 -9.44 1.17 4.96
N PRO A 153 -10.22 0.13 4.67
CA PRO A 153 -11.58 -0.02 5.21
C PRO A 153 -11.51 -0.46 6.67
N LEU A 154 -11.26 0.50 7.56
CA LEU A 154 -10.96 0.27 8.96
C LEU A 154 -12.09 -0.47 9.69
N ASP A 155 -13.33 -0.27 9.31
CA ASP A 155 -14.51 -0.95 9.80
C ASP A 155 -14.45 -2.46 9.59
N GLU A 156 -13.97 -2.91 8.45
CA GLU A 156 -13.81 -4.34 8.12
C GLU A 156 -12.75 -5.02 9.01
N PHE A 157 -11.72 -4.28 9.44
CA PHE A 157 -10.60 -4.78 10.22
C PHE A 157 -10.75 -4.57 11.73
N SER A 158 -11.53 -3.57 12.14
CA SER A 158 -11.70 -3.23 13.57
C SER A 158 -12.69 -4.14 14.30
N GLN A 159 -13.52 -4.89 13.58
CA GLN A 159 -14.49 -5.79 14.17
C GLN A 159 -13.81 -7.07 14.66
N PRO A 160 -13.87 -7.37 15.98
CA PRO A 160 -13.33 -8.62 16.49
C PRO A 160 -13.98 -9.82 15.81
N ARG A 161 -13.16 -10.78 15.40
CA ARG A 161 -13.67 -12.05 14.89
C ARG A 161 -14.23 -12.89 16.06
N PRO A 162 -15.28 -13.69 15.81
CA PRO A 162 -15.75 -14.67 16.79
C PRO A 162 -14.59 -15.52 17.32
N ALA A 163 -14.64 -15.89 18.59
CA ALA A 163 -13.55 -16.66 19.22
C ALA A 163 -13.29 -17.98 18.47
N ASP A 164 -14.36 -18.65 18.02
CA ASP A 164 -14.26 -19.90 17.29
C ASP A 164 -13.57 -19.72 15.92
N ASP A 165 -13.83 -18.63 15.20
CA ASP A 165 -13.16 -18.32 13.93
C ASP A 165 -11.67 -18.06 14.14
N ARG A 166 -11.32 -17.33 15.21
CA ARG A 166 -9.92 -17.09 15.58
C ARG A 166 -9.23 -18.39 15.95
N ALA A 167 -9.86 -19.24 16.77
CA ALA A 167 -9.32 -20.54 17.15
C ALA A 167 -9.14 -21.44 15.93
N ALA A 168 -10.11 -21.51 15.03
CA ALA A 168 -10.03 -22.30 13.79
C ALA A 168 -8.88 -21.81 12.88
N THR A 169 -8.71 -20.48 12.73
CA THR A 169 -7.59 -19.94 11.96
C THR A 169 -6.24 -20.28 12.58
N ARG A 170 -6.10 -20.21 13.91
CA ARG A 170 -4.88 -20.58 14.62
C ARG A 170 -4.59 -22.08 14.50
N ALA A 171 -5.60 -22.94 14.64
CA ALA A 171 -5.47 -24.38 14.47
C ALA A 171 -5.04 -24.75 13.03
N ALA A 172 -5.57 -24.07 12.00
CA ALA A 172 -5.16 -24.26 10.61
C ALA A 172 -3.67 -23.89 10.37
N LEU A 173 -3.11 -23.03 11.21
CA LEU A 173 -1.68 -22.67 11.21
C LEU A 173 -0.83 -23.66 12.03
N GLY A 174 -1.43 -24.70 12.62
CA GLY A 174 -0.76 -25.65 13.50
C GLY A 174 -0.33 -25.03 14.83
N ALA A 175 -1.00 -23.97 15.29
CA ALA A 175 -0.71 -23.34 16.56
C ALA A 175 -1.42 -24.07 17.70
N ALA A 176 -0.70 -24.27 18.80
CA ALA A 176 -1.28 -24.69 20.07
C ALA A 176 -1.95 -23.50 20.78
N ASP A 177 -2.76 -23.76 21.80
CA ASP A 177 -3.52 -22.72 22.51
C ASP A 177 -2.61 -21.69 23.20
N ASP A 178 -1.45 -22.12 23.68
CA ASP A 178 -0.44 -21.32 24.35
C ASP A 178 0.62 -20.72 23.41
N ASP A 179 0.59 -21.02 22.12
CA ASP A 179 1.51 -20.44 21.15
C ASP A 179 1.27 -18.92 21.02
N PHE A 180 2.37 -18.16 20.98
CA PHE A 180 2.34 -16.74 20.67
C PHE A 180 2.62 -16.53 19.16
N ILE A 181 1.60 -16.13 18.39
CA ILE A 181 1.74 -16.01 16.94
C ILE A 181 2.28 -14.64 16.54
N VAL A 182 3.48 -14.64 15.99
CA VAL A 182 4.14 -13.52 15.34
C VAL A 182 3.86 -13.59 13.84
N GLY A 183 3.06 -12.66 13.30
CA GLY A 183 2.54 -12.76 11.94
C GLY A 183 2.94 -11.60 11.04
N SER A 184 3.05 -11.88 9.76
CA SER A 184 3.22 -10.88 8.70
C SER A 184 2.35 -11.20 7.49
N VAL A 185 1.67 -10.19 6.95
CA VAL A 185 0.94 -10.30 5.67
C VAL A 185 1.66 -9.44 4.65
N THR A 186 2.43 -10.05 3.75
CA THR A 186 3.36 -9.34 2.90
C THR A 186 3.71 -10.12 1.63
N ARG A 187 4.30 -9.46 0.62
CA ARG A 187 4.88 -10.17 -0.53
C ARG A 187 6.25 -10.72 -0.16
N LEU A 188 6.62 -11.85 -0.73
CA LEU A 188 7.96 -12.41 -0.58
C LEU A 188 8.90 -11.79 -1.62
N HIS A 189 9.33 -10.56 -1.35
CA HIS A 189 10.14 -9.71 -2.22
C HIS A 189 11.20 -8.98 -1.40
N ASP A 190 12.35 -8.63 -1.99
CA ASP A 190 13.49 -7.98 -1.31
C ASP A 190 13.07 -6.79 -0.44
N SER A 191 12.21 -5.91 -0.98
CA SER A 191 11.74 -4.72 -0.25
C SER A 191 11.09 -5.01 1.09
N LYS A 192 10.58 -6.24 1.28
CA LYS A 192 9.82 -6.64 2.47
C LYS A 192 10.69 -7.23 3.59
N GLY A 193 11.97 -7.47 3.33
CA GLY A 193 12.94 -7.85 4.36
C GLY A 193 12.62 -9.13 5.13
N ASN A 194 11.84 -10.07 4.53
CA ASN A 194 11.42 -11.30 5.21
C ASN A 194 12.61 -12.16 5.67
N GLU A 195 13.78 -12.05 5.05
CA GLU A 195 15.01 -12.72 5.49
C GLU A 195 15.40 -12.32 6.93
N TYR A 196 15.21 -11.03 7.28
CA TYR A 196 15.52 -10.54 8.63
C TYR A 196 14.52 -11.08 9.66
N LEU A 197 13.26 -11.32 9.27
CA LEU A 197 12.30 -11.98 10.14
C LEU A 197 12.65 -13.45 10.37
N VAL A 198 13.09 -14.18 9.33
CA VAL A 198 13.55 -15.58 9.49
C VAL A 198 14.75 -15.65 10.41
N ARG A 199 15.75 -14.75 10.23
CA ARG A 199 16.92 -14.67 11.13
C ARG A 199 16.54 -14.28 12.56
N ALA A 200 15.64 -13.31 12.72
CA ALA A 200 15.13 -12.92 14.03
C ALA A 200 14.38 -14.07 14.72
N ALA A 201 13.63 -14.86 13.96
CA ALA A 201 12.90 -16.00 14.50
C ALA A 201 13.83 -17.02 15.19
N ARG A 202 15.04 -17.27 14.62
CA ARG A 202 16.02 -18.15 15.27
C ARG A 202 16.39 -17.62 16.67
N LEU A 203 16.68 -16.32 16.78
CA LEU A 203 17.05 -15.70 18.04
C LEU A 203 15.89 -15.70 19.05
N VAL A 204 14.67 -15.39 18.59
CA VAL A 204 13.48 -15.41 19.44
C VAL A 204 13.18 -16.81 19.96
N LEU A 205 13.28 -17.85 19.12
CA LEU A 205 12.97 -19.23 19.51
C LEU A 205 13.96 -19.81 20.51
N ASP A 206 15.21 -19.32 20.55
CA ASP A 206 16.18 -19.69 21.60
C ASP A 206 15.74 -19.23 22.99
N GLU A 207 15.02 -18.09 23.07
CA GLU A 207 14.54 -17.53 24.34
C GLU A 207 13.06 -17.83 24.61
N ARG A 208 12.24 -17.94 23.56
CA ARG A 208 10.78 -18.08 23.63
C ARG A 208 10.30 -19.20 22.69
N PRO A 209 10.51 -20.48 23.05
CA PRO A 209 10.21 -21.62 22.18
C PRO A 209 8.71 -21.81 21.86
N HIS A 210 7.82 -21.16 22.61
CA HIS A 210 6.38 -21.12 22.32
C HIS A 210 5.98 -20.07 21.27
N ALA A 211 6.92 -19.24 20.80
CA ALA A 211 6.65 -18.34 19.69
C ALA A 211 6.48 -19.14 18.39
N ARG A 212 5.53 -18.71 17.55
CA ARG A 212 5.27 -19.27 16.23
C ARG A 212 5.27 -18.15 15.20
N PHE A 213 5.99 -18.33 14.12
CA PHE A 213 6.09 -17.35 13.05
C PHE A 213 5.26 -17.77 11.85
N VAL A 214 4.47 -16.83 11.32
CA VAL A 214 3.61 -17.07 10.16
C VAL A 214 3.74 -15.92 9.19
N VAL A 215 4.09 -16.22 7.92
CA VAL A 215 4.12 -15.24 6.85
C VAL A 215 3.10 -15.63 5.79
N TYR A 216 2.07 -14.81 5.64
CA TYR A 216 1.15 -14.90 4.53
C TYR A 216 1.64 -14.06 3.36
N GLY A 217 1.70 -14.68 2.20
CA GLY A 217 2.06 -14.04 0.94
C GLY A 217 2.82 -14.93 0.00
N GLU A 218 2.97 -14.45 -1.23
CA GLU A 218 3.68 -15.09 -2.31
C GLU A 218 4.73 -14.15 -2.89
N GLY A 219 5.72 -14.71 -3.58
CA GLY A 219 6.74 -13.93 -4.26
C GLY A 219 7.95 -14.73 -4.67
N PRO A 220 8.86 -14.12 -5.45
CA PRO A 220 10.02 -14.81 -6.02
C PRO A 220 11.03 -15.31 -4.97
N LEU A 221 10.98 -14.80 -3.74
CA LEU A 221 11.90 -15.21 -2.68
C LEU A 221 11.42 -16.42 -1.87
N ARG A 222 10.27 -17.03 -2.18
CA ARG A 222 9.69 -18.11 -1.38
C ARG A 222 10.69 -19.23 -1.14
N GLU A 223 11.25 -19.81 -2.19
CA GLU A 223 12.17 -20.94 -2.09
C GLU A 223 13.44 -20.59 -1.28
N SER A 224 14.01 -19.41 -1.51
CA SER A 224 15.19 -18.95 -0.78
C SER A 224 14.93 -18.70 0.70
N LEU A 225 13.74 -18.20 1.05
CA LEU A 225 13.35 -17.98 2.44
C LEU A 225 13.04 -19.31 3.17
N GLU A 226 12.42 -20.27 2.51
CA GLU A 226 12.19 -21.61 3.03
C GLU A 226 13.54 -22.35 3.26
N ALA A 227 14.48 -22.21 2.33
CA ALA A 227 15.83 -22.75 2.49
C ALA A 227 16.56 -22.11 3.68
N LEU A 228 16.48 -20.78 3.84
CA LEU A 228 17.05 -20.08 5.00
C LEU A 228 16.42 -20.53 6.33
N ALA A 229 15.12 -20.74 6.36
CA ALA A 229 14.42 -21.23 7.55
C ALA A 229 14.89 -22.67 7.93
N ALA A 230 15.14 -23.51 6.91
CA ALA A 230 15.69 -24.87 7.11
C ALA A 230 17.12 -24.81 7.62
N GLU A 231 17.98 -23.99 7.01
CA GLU A 231 19.39 -23.78 7.45
C GLU A 231 19.47 -23.35 8.90
N LEU A 232 18.57 -22.43 9.32
CA LEU A 232 18.53 -21.93 10.69
C LEU A 232 17.76 -22.86 11.67
N GLY A 233 17.20 -23.99 11.18
CA GLY A 233 16.49 -24.98 11.99
C GLY A 233 15.18 -24.49 12.60
N VAL A 234 14.52 -23.49 11.98
CA VAL A 234 13.29 -22.88 12.52
C VAL A 234 11.99 -23.38 11.87
N THR A 235 12.04 -24.28 10.87
CA THR A 235 10.88 -24.74 10.12
C THR A 235 9.77 -25.37 10.96
N HIS A 236 10.08 -25.88 12.14
CA HIS A 236 9.09 -26.44 13.09
C HIS A 236 8.21 -25.36 13.75
N ARG A 237 8.63 -24.09 13.72
CA ARG A 237 7.94 -22.95 14.32
C ARG A 237 7.76 -21.76 13.34
N PHE A 238 8.26 -21.87 12.09
CA PHE A 238 8.14 -20.83 11.08
C PHE A 238 7.46 -21.40 9.83
N SER A 239 6.39 -20.77 9.38
CA SER A 239 5.64 -21.20 8.22
C SER A 239 5.38 -20.07 7.22
N PHE A 240 5.51 -20.38 5.92
CA PHE A 240 5.06 -19.55 4.81
C PHE A 240 3.70 -20.09 4.34
N ALA A 241 2.63 -19.46 4.80
CA ALA A 241 1.25 -19.95 4.65
C ALA A 241 0.63 -19.63 3.27
N GLY A 242 1.40 -19.01 2.35
CA GLY A 242 0.92 -18.71 1.00
C GLY A 242 -0.06 -17.54 0.94
N PHE A 243 -0.82 -17.45 -0.14
CA PHE A 243 -1.78 -16.39 -0.36
C PHE A 243 -2.97 -16.51 0.61
N VAL A 244 -3.36 -15.40 1.22
CA VAL A 244 -4.55 -15.32 2.09
C VAL A 244 -5.64 -14.47 1.43
N LYS A 245 -6.87 -15.00 1.38
CA LYS A 245 -8.05 -14.26 0.89
C LYS A 245 -8.67 -13.41 1.99
N ASP A 246 -8.87 -13.97 3.17
CA ASP A 246 -9.42 -13.29 4.34
C ASP A 246 -8.28 -12.69 5.19
N VAL A 247 -7.81 -11.51 4.77
CA VAL A 247 -6.74 -10.79 5.49
C VAL A 247 -7.17 -10.37 6.90
N PRO A 248 -8.41 -9.91 7.14
CA PRO A 248 -8.91 -9.70 8.49
C PRO A 248 -8.74 -10.92 9.41
N ALA A 249 -9.18 -12.11 8.98
CA ALA A 249 -9.03 -13.34 9.78
C ALA A 249 -7.56 -13.64 10.12
N ALA A 250 -6.66 -13.49 9.14
CA ALA A 250 -5.23 -13.69 9.35
C ALA A 250 -4.67 -12.71 10.40
N LEU A 251 -4.95 -11.41 10.26
CA LEU A 251 -4.47 -10.40 11.21
C LEU A 251 -5.06 -10.59 12.62
N TRP A 252 -6.32 -11.00 12.74
CA TRP A 252 -6.94 -11.31 14.01
C TRP A 252 -6.37 -12.57 14.69
N ALA A 253 -5.84 -13.52 13.92
CA ALA A 253 -5.17 -14.70 14.46
C ALA A 253 -3.83 -14.40 15.12
N PHE A 254 -3.15 -13.33 14.72
CA PHE A 254 -1.85 -12.93 15.25
C PHE A 254 -1.97 -12.34 16.67
N ASP A 255 -0.95 -12.54 17.48
CA ASP A 255 -0.74 -11.86 18.75
C ASP A 255 0.15 -10.62 18.57
N LEU A 256 0.98 -10.63 17.53
CA LEU A 256 1.88 -9.54 17.13
C LEU A 256 1.99 -9.47 15.59
N SER A 257 1.79 -8.31 15.02
CA SER A 257 2.06 -8.05 13.59
C SER A 257 3.48 -7.52 13.39
N VAL A 258 4.22 -8.07 12.41
CA VAL A 258 5.61 -7.66 12.14
C VAL A 258 5.77 -7.18 10.69
N PHE A 259 6.44 -6.04 10.51
CA PHE A 259 6.75 -5.42 9.22
C PHE A 259 8.27 -5.19 9.10
N PRO A 260 9.05 -6.18 8.64
CA PRO A 260 10.51 -6.12 8.59
C PRO A 260 11.05 -5.43 7.33
N SER A 261 10.25 -4.54 6.73
CA SER A 261 10.50 -3.95 5.42
C SER A 261 11.80 -3.17 5.34
N LEU A 262 12.45 -3.18 4.17
CA LEU A 262 13.65 -2.42 3.87
C LEU A 262 13.34 -1.06 3.27
N TRP A 263 12.30 -0.99 2.45
CA TRP A 263 11.73 0.25 1.89
C TRP A 263 10.26 0.06 1.53
N GLU A 264 9.48 1.08 1.76
CA GLU A 264 8.04 1.14 1.51
C GLU A 264 7.63 2.53 1.00
N GLY A 265 6.58 2.59 0.17
CA GLY A 265 5.80 3.81 0.05
C GLY A 265 4.97 3.99 1.33
N THR A 266 3.78 3.40 1.35
CA THR A 266 3.00 3.18 2.58
C THR A 266 2.25 1.87 2.41
N PRO A 267 2.60 0.80 3.15
CA PRO A 267 1.93 -0.48 2.99
C PRO A 267 0.54 -0.45 3.60
N LEU A 268 -0.48 -0.76 2.81
CA LEU A 268 -1.87 -0.81 3.27
C LEU A 268 -2.06 -1.75 4.47
N THR A 269 -1.31 -2.86 4.50
CA THR A 269 -1.36 -3.84 5.59
C THR A 269 -0.98 -3.29 6.96
N VAL A 270 -0.26 -2.17 7.02
CA VAL A 270 0.01 -1.48 8.30
C VAL A 270 -1.29 -0.88 8.85
N PHE A 271 -2.05 -0.17 8.03
CA PHE A 271 -3.34 0.41 8.46
C PHE A 271 -4.34 -0.67 8.85
N GLU A 272 -4.35 -1.78 8.10
CA GLU A 272 -5.16 -2.97 8.40
C GLU A 272 -4.78 -3.55 9.78
N ALA A 273 -3.49 -3.74 10.04
CA ALA A 273 -3.01 -4.24 11.32
C ALA A 273 -3.31 -3.27 12.47
N MET A 274 -3.11 -1.96 12.27
CA MET A 274 -3.45 -0.94 13.27
C MET A 274 -4.95 -0.99 13.62
N ALA A 275 -5.83 -1.20 12.63
CA ALA A 275 -7.26 -1.29 12.85
C ALA A 275 -7.68 -2.51 13.68
N THR A 276 -6.91 -3.61 13.66
CA THR A 276 -7.19 -4.79 14.49
C THR A 276 -6.86 -4.61 15.98
N SER A 277 -6.31 -3.47 16.37
CA SER A 277 -5.84 -3.23 17.75
C SER A 277 -4.84 -4.31 18.22
N ARG A 278 -3.97 -4.78 17.33
CA ARG A 278 -2.86 -5.67 17.66
C ARG A 278 -1.56 -4.89 17.74
N PRO A 279 -0.63 -5.28 18.64
CA PRO A 279 0.67 -4.62 18.70
C PRO A 279 1.45 -4.84 17.41
N ILE A 280 2.31 -3.87 17.09
CA ILE A 280 3.11 -3.86 15.86
C ILE A 280 4.59 -3.73 16.22
N VAL A 281 5.42 -4.57 15.61
CA VAL A 281 6.87 -4.38 15.51
C VAL A 281 7.20 -4.09 14.05
N ALA A 282 7.96 -3.05 13.78
CA ALA A 282 8.32 -2.66 12.42
C ALA A 282 9.74 -2.13 12.34
N THR A 283 10.28 -2.11 11.13
CA THR A 283 11.54 -1.41 10.86
C THR A 283 11.31 0.07 10.57
N ASP A 284 12.40 0.85 10.59
CA ASP A 284 12.44 2.27 10.21
C ASP A 284 12.44 2.48 8.68
N ALA A 285 11.79 1.60 7.93
CA ALA A 285 11.62 1.77 6.49
C ALA A 285 10.80 3.05 6.19
N ASP A 286 11.14 3.73 5.11
CA ASP A 286 10.74 5.11 4.82
C ASP A 286 9.26 5.44 5.12
N GLY A 287 8.33 4.85 4.39
CA GLY A 287 6.90 5.12 4.61
C GLY A 287 6.32 4.54 5.92
N LEU A 288 7.01 3.57 6.56
CA LEU A 288 6.63 3.07 7.89
C LEU A 288 6.92 4.11 8.96
N SER A 289 8.10 4.73 8.92
CA SER A 289 8.53 5.76 9.90
C SER A 289 7.68 7.03 9.86
N GLU A 290 6.90 7.21 8.80
CA GLU A 290 5.98 8.35 8.68
C GLU A 290 4.69 8.15 9.48
N VAL A 291 4.29 6.89 9.74
CA VAL A 291 3.04 6.53 10.41
C VAL A 291 3.24 5.76 11.72
N LEU A 292 4.37 5.07 11.87
CA LEU A 292 4.70 4.31 13.07
C LEU A 292 5.71 5.07 13.94
N ARG A 293 5.38 5.26 15.21
CA ARG A 293 6.20 5.95 16.20
C ARG A 293 6.61 4.98 17.29
N HIS A 294 7.93 4.91 17.53
CA HIS A 294 8.49 4.02 18.54
C HIS A 294 7.90 4.32 19.92
N ASN A 295 7.46 3.27 20.62
CA ASN A 295 6.83 3.32 21.94
C ASN A 295 5.47 4.06 22.05
N GLU A 296 4.93 4.60 20.94
CA GLU A 296 3.60 5.22 20.93
C GLU A 296 2.55 4.31 20.31
N ASN A 297 2.80 3.79 19.10
CA ASN A 297 1.89 2.94 18.36
C ASN A 297 2.54 1.71 17.73
N ALA A 298 3.86 1.55 17.88
CA ALA A 298 4.64 0.39 17.46
C ALA A 298 5.98 0.33 18.21
N LEU A 299 6.67 -0.83 18.18
CA LEU A 299 8.11 -0.89 18.42
C LEU A 299 8.79 -0.77 17.06
N VAL A 300 9.59 0.28 16.87
CA VAL A 300 10.30 0.55 15.63
C VAL A 300 11.78 0.30 15.83
N VAL A 301 12.39 -0.51 14.95
CA VAL A 301 13.79 -0.91 15.01
C VAL A 301 14.51 -0.59 13.70
N PRO A 302 15.86 -0.52 13.69
CA PRO A 302 16.59 -0.32 12.45
C PRO A 302 16.31 -1.44 11.44
N ARG A 303 16.18 -1.06 10.16
CA ARG A 303 16.09 -2.03 9.07
C ARG A 303 17.43 -2.79 8.91
N ARG A 304 17.35 -4.02 8.41
CA ARG A 304 18.53 -4.92 8.25
C ARG A 304 19.20 -5.34 9.56
N ASP A 305 18.52 -5.21 10.69
CA ASP A 305 19.02 -5.60 11.99
C ASP A 305 18.11 -6.70 12.61
N ALA A 306 18.43 -7.96 12.28
CA ALA A 306 17.68 -9.10 12.80
C ALA A 306 17.79 -9.25 14.34
N PRO A 307 18.95 -8.99 14.98
CA PRO A 307 19.03 -8.93 16.44
C PRO A 307 18.14 -7.87 17.08
N ALA A 308 18.08 -6.64 16.53
CA ALA A 308 17.18 -5.62 17.06
C ALA A 308 15.71 -6.00 16.87
N LEU A 309 15.37 -6.60 15.72
CA LEU A 309 14.03 -7.11 15.45
C LEU A 309 13.65 -8.23 16.45
N ALA A 310 14.57 -9.16 16.74
CA ALA A 310 14.34 -10.22 17.70
C ALA A 310 14.09 -9.68 19.12
N ARG A 311 14.92 -8.73 19.60
CA ARG A 311 14.72 -8.09 20.90
C ARG A 311 13.36 -7.42 21.03
N ALA A 312 12.92 -6.67 20.00
CA ALA A 312 11.61 -6.02 20.00
C ALA A 312 10.45 -7.04 20.00
N ILE A 313 10.61 -8.19 19.33
CA ILE A 313 9.63 -9.28 19.37
C ILE A 313 9.59 -9.90 20.77
N VAL A 314 10.74 -10.18 21.39
CA VAL A 314 10.82 -10.71 22.76
C VAL A 314 10.19 -9.73 23.76
N GLU A 315 10.51 -8.44 23.67
CA GLU A 315 9.87 -7.39 24.47
C GLU A 315 8.33 -7.43 24.35
N ALA A 316 7.83 -7.52 23.11
CA ALA A 316 6.40 -7.63 22.87
C ALA A 316 5.79 -8.93 23.40
N ILE A 317 6.53 -10.05 23.46
CA ILE A 317 6.07 -11.30 24.08
C ILE A 317 6.00 -11.17 25.59
N ASP A 318 7.00 -10.56 26.21
CA ASP A 318 7.18 -10.55 27.66
C ASP A 318 6.38 -9.47 28.37
N ASP A 319 6.03 -8.36 27.69
CA ASP A 319 5.32 -7.24 28.32
C ASP A 319 3.89 -7.06 27.78
N PRO A 320 2.89 -7.69 28.40
CA PRO A 320 1.47 -7.53 28.06
C PRO A 320 0.98 -6.08 28.19
N ALA A 321 1.53 -5.30 29.12
CA ALA A 321 1.13 -3.90 29.33
C ALA A 321 1.63 -3.01 28.18
N ALA A 322 2.87 -3.20 27.75
CA ALA A 322 3.39 -2.54 26.56
C ALA A 322 2.57 -2.92 25.32
N ARG A 323 2.27 -4.21 25.12
CA ARG A 323 1.39 -4.65 24.01
C ARG A 323 0.05 -3.91 24.00
N ALA A 324 -0.63 -3.84 25.14
CA ALA A 324 -1.93 -3.17 25.25
C ALA A 324 -1.82 -1.68 24.93
N ARG A 325 -0.80 -1.02 25.44
CA ARG A 325 -0.53 0.41 25.20
C ARG A 325 -0.26 0.69 23.71
N LEU A 326 0.62 -0.09 23.09
CA LEU A 326 0.98 0.05 21.68
C LEU A 326 -0.22 -0.24 20.76
N ALA A 327 -0.99 -1.28 21.06
CA ALA A 327 -2.21 -1.63 20.33
C ALA A 327 -3.25 -0.51 20.38
N ALA A 328 -3.46 0.11 21.54
CA ALA A 328 -4.34 1.25 21.69
C ALA A 328 -3.82 2.47 20.94
N GLY A 329 -2.51 2.71 20.94
CA GLY A 329 -1.86 3.76 20.15
C GLY A 329 -2.05 3.53 18.64
N ALA A 330 -1.80 2.31 18.16
CA ALA A 330 -2.01 1.92 16.76
C ALA A 330 -3.46 2.14 16.33
N ARG A 331 -4.44 1.71 17.14
CA ARG A 331 -5.85 1.88 16.83
C ARG A 331 -6.25 3.37 16.68
N ARG A 332 -5.79 4.23 17.59
CA ARG A 332 -6.06 5.68 17.48
C ARG A 332 -5.43 6.28 16.23
N THR A 333 -4.21 5.89 15.91
CA THR A 333 -3.52 6.36 14.70
C THR A 333 -4.23 5.89 13.43
N ALA A 334 -4.81 4.69 13.42
CA ALA A 334 -5.52 4.14 12.27
C ALA A 334 -6.67 5.05 11.79
N ASP A 335 -7.36 5.73 12.69
CA ASP A 335 -8.53 6.57 12.36
C ASP A 335 -8.21 7.68 11.35
N ALA A 336 -6.95 8.12 11.29
CA ALA A 336 -6.50 9.08 10.29
C ALA A 336 -6.40 8.51 8.86
N PHE A 337 -6.45 7.18 8.70
CA PHE A 337 -6.23 6.48 7.43
C PHE A 337 -7.48 5.70 6.97
N ASP A 338 -8.65 6.30 7.17
CA ASP A 338 -9.93 5.74 6.71
C ASP A 338 -10.09 5.89 5.19
N ILE A 339 -10.52 4.81 4.51
CA ILE A 339 -10.70 4.81 3.06
C ILE A 339 -11.80 5.80 2.60
N GLY A 340 -12.86 5.98 3.38
CA GLY A 340 -13.92 6.93 3.06
C GLY A 340 -13.40 8.38 3.12
N ALA A 341 -12.55 8.70 4.09
CA ALA A 341 -11.89 10.00 4.15
C ALA A 341 -10.95 10.22 2.95
N PHE A 342 -10.21 9.19 2.55
CA PHE A 342 -9.38 9.22 1.34
C PHE A 342 -10.23 9.46 0.08
N VAL A 343 -11.35 8.74 -0.09
CA VAL A 343 -12.25 8.91 -1.25
C VAL A 343 -12.80 10.33 -1.30
N ARG A 344 -13.29 10.90 -0.19
CA ARG A 344 -13.76 12.30 -0.14
C ARG A 344 -12.68 13.31 -0.56
N LYS A 345 -11.40 13.07 -0.24
CA LYS A 345 -10.29 13.89 -0.73
C LYS A 345 -10.15 13.77 -2.26
N MET A 346 -10.30 12.57 -2.82
CA MET A 346 -10.25 12.37 -4.27
C MET A 346 -11.43 13.02 -4.99
N GLU A 347 -12.63 12.90 -4.48
CA GLU A 347 -13.82 13.56 -5.01
C GLU A 347 -13.63 15.08 -5.08
N ARG A 348 -13.20 15.67 -3.96
CA ARG A 348 -12.93 17.12 -3.91
C ARG A 348 -11.81 17.53 -4.88
N LEU A 349 -10.77 16.70 -5.02
CA LEU A 349 -9.71 16.94 -5.99
C LEU A 349 -10.25 16.98 -7.43
N TYR A 350 -11.09 16.00 -7.80
CA TYR A 350 -11.67 15.94 -9.13
C TYR A 350 -12.59 17.14 -9.40
N ASP A 351 -13.40 17.53 -8.41
CA ASP A 351 -14.27 18.72 -8.52
C ASP A 351 -13.47 20.01 -8.79
N VAL A 352 -12.34 20.19 -8.09
CA VAL A 352 -11.45 21.34 -8.30
C VAL A 352 -10.88 21.29 -9.71
N LEU A 353 -10.34 20.15 -10.14
CA LEU A 353 -9.71 20.00 -11.43
C LEU A 353 -10.68 20.21 -12.61
N VAL A 354 -11.92 19.73 -12.50
CA VAL A 354 -12.95 19.94 -13.54
C VAL A 354 -13.39 21.40 -13.63
N ARG A 355 -13.56 22.08 -12.48
CA ARG A 355 -13.93 23.51 -12.44
C ARG A 355 -12.88 24.41 -13.08
N GLU A 356 -11.60 24.14 -12.85
CA GLU A 356 -10.48 24.93 -13.34
C GLU A 356 -10.09 24.60 -14.79
N SER A 357 -10.56 23.48 -15.33
CA SER A 357 -10.27 23.04 -16.71
C SER A 357 -10.94 23.85 -17.80
N ARG A 358 -11.82 24.81 -17.46
CA ARG A 358 -12.44 25.70 -18.47
C ARG A 358 -11.43 26.72 -19.00
N PRO A 359 -11.42 27.02 -20.31
CA PRO A 359 -10.27 27.47 -21.06
C PRO A 359 -9.82 28.89 -20.73
N ARG A 360 -8.90 29.06 -19.82
CA ARG A 360 -7.96 30.19 -19.75
C ARG A 360 -6.83 29.87 -18.76
N ARG A 361 -5.62 29.64 -19.31
CA ARG A 361 -4.33 29.53 -18.60
C ARG A 361 -4.38 28.68 -17.33
N ARG A 362 -3.79 27.51 -17.43
CA ARG A 362 -3.38 26.68 -16.28
C ARG A 362 -2.39 27.48 -15.44
N ASP A 363 -2.91 28.36 -14.61
CA ASP A 363 -2.09 29.12 -13.67
C ASP A 363 -1.94 28.28 -12.42
N VAL A 364 -0.72 28.17 -11.92
CA VAL A 364 -0.32 27.43 -10.71
C VAL A 364 -1.06 27.97 -9.45
N ALA A 365 -1.68 29.14 -9.56
CA ALA A 365 -2.46 29.77 -8.49
C ALA A 365 -3.67 28.93 -8.00
N GLY A 366 -4.30 28.13 -8.87
CA GLY A 366 -5.41 27.23 -8.48
C GLY A 366 -4.98 26.07 -7.55
N LEU A 367 -3.69 25.76 -7.47
CA LEU A 367 -3.16 24.73 -6.55
C LEU A 367 -3.24 25.14 -5.07
N ALA A 368 -3.47 26.42 -4.75
CA ALA A 368 -3.71 26.87 -3.38
C ALA A 368 -4.98 26.23 -2.79
N ASP A 369 -6.01 25.96 -3.63
CA ASP A 369 -7.25 25.28 -3.23
C ASP A 369 -7.05 23.79 -2.93
N LEU A 370 -5.84 23.23 -3.16
CA LEU A 370 -5.50 21.83 -2.88
C LEU A 370 -4.83 21.62 -1.50
N ALA A 371 -4.80 22.64 -0.63
CA ALA A 371 -4.24 22.52 0.72
C ALA A 371 -4.88 21.38 1.53
N PHE A 372 -6.19 21.11 1.31
CA PHE A 372 -6.91 20.03 1.98
C PHE A 372 -6.34 18.62 1.72
N LEU A 373 -5.55 18.44 0.65
CA LEU A 373 -4.91 17.15 0.36
C LEU A 373 -3.81 16.82 1.38
N THR A 374 -3.08 17.86 1.82
CA THR A 374 -1.94 17.74 2.73
C THR A 374 -2.33 18.00 4.19
N ASP A 375 -3.59 18.29 4.48
CA ASP A 375 -4.05 18.37 5.86
C ASP A 375 -3.68 17.05 6.54
N LYS A 376 -2.59 17.08 7.29
CA LYS A 376 -2.21 16.04 8.22
C LYS A 376 -3.38 15.98 9.21
N ALA A 377 -4.27 15.00 9.04
CA ALA A 377 -4.96 14.52 10.22
C ALA A 377 -3.84 14.34 11.23
N THR A 378 -3.90 15.03 12.35
CA THR A 378 -2.87 15.10 13.39
C THR A 378 -2.50 13.67 13.76
N VAL A 379 -1.40 13.16 13.16
CA VAL A 379 -0.82 11.88 13.48
C VAL A 379 0.00 12.01 14.75
#